data_4c1b752e107a52f884a638b350595663
#
_entry.id   4c1b752e107a52f884a638b350595663
#
_cell.length_a   1.000
_cell.length_b   1.000
_cell.length_c   1.000
_cell.angle_alpha   90.00
_cell.angle_beta   90.00
_cell.angle_gamma   90.00
#
_symmetry.space_group_name_H-M   'P 1'
#
loop_
_entity.id
_entity.type
_entity.pdbx_description
1 polymer ?
#
loop_
_entity_poly.entity_id
_entity_poly.type
_entity_poly.pdbx_seq_one_letter_code
_entity_poly.pdbx_strand_id
1 'polypeptide(L)'
;KPEETAYLLRRHADGQLWAHTGDIGSMDEDGFVYLDARIKRIIIRHDGFKVFPSMIENVISQHPAVHQCSVVGCTDKDHVQGRLPFVYIVLDPEAAVSVKKRQVVKELRQLCAEELPEYVQPVGYKFIDSMPMTPVGKFDYRKLEEEITSRDY
;
A
#
# COMPACT_ATOMS: atom_id res chain seq x y z
N LYS A 1 5.40 0.44 26.68
CA LYS A 1 6.72 -0.23 26.58
C LYS A 1 7.79 0.84 26.42
N PRO A 2 8.86 0.89 27.27
CA PRO A 2 9.84 1.97 27.26
C PRO A 2 10.59 2.13 25.91
N GLU A 3 10.93 1.03 25.26
CA GLU A 3 11.62 1.02 23.97
C GLU A 3 10.76 1.61 22.85
N GLU A 4 9.48 1.26 22.80
CA GLU A 4 8.55 1.81 21.79
C GLU A 4 8.33 3.31 22.03
N THR A 5 8.27 3.73 23.29
CA THR A 5 8.15 5.16 23.65
C THR A 5 9.41 5.93 23.25
N ALA A 6 10.59 5.37 23.49
CA ALA A 6 11.87 5.98 23.07
C ALA A 6 12.03 6.05 21.54
N TYR A 7 11.41 5.11 20.80
CA TYR A 7 11.36 5.14 19.35
C TYR A 7 10.42 6.23 18.82
N LEU A 8 9.28 6.42 19.49
CA LEU A 8 8.27 7.41 19.11
C LEU A 8 8.69 8.83 19.51
N LEU A 9 9.21 9.00 20.73
CA LEU A 9 9.56 10.31 21.28
C LEU A 9 11.08 10.49 21.25
N ARG A 10 11.56 11.43 20.45
CA ARG A 10 12.99 11.69 20.29
C ARG A 10 13.30 13.16 20.57
N ARG A 11 14.41 13.38 21.31
CA ARG A 11 14.95 14.72 21.48
C ARG A 11 15.84 15.08 20.29
N HIS A 12 15.52 16.19 19.64
CA HIS A 12 16.27 16.69 18.50
C HIS A 12 17.37 17.69 18.92
N ALA A 13 18.15 18.13 17.94
CA ALA A 13 19.27 19.07 18.14
C ALA A 13 18.81 20.44 18.65
N ASP A 14 17.54 20.82 18.43
CA ASP A 14 16.89 22.01 18.97
C ASP A 14 16.57 21.91 20.48
N GLY A 15 16.87 20.75 21.10
CA GLY A 15 16.57 20.44 22.48
C GLY A 15 15.11 20.07 22.77
N GLN A 16 14.23 20.11 21.77
CA GLN A 16 12.81 19.79 21.92
C GLN A 16 12.54 18.29 21.76
N LEU A 17 11.44 17.84 22.38
CA LEU A 17 10.96 16.49 22.25
C LEU A 17 9.94 16.37 21.12
N TRP A 18 10.25 15.59 20.10
CA TRP A 18 9.44 15.40 18.92
C TRP A 18 8.79 14.02 18.89
N ALA A 19 7.53 13.95 18.46
CA ALA A 19 6.83 12.70 18.18
C ALA A 19 7.06 12.27 16.74
N HIS A 20 7.71 11.13 16.53
CA HIS A 20 7.91 10.52 15.23
C HIS A 20 6.73 9.59 14.90
N THR A 21 5.74 10.10 14.19
CA THR A 21 4.51 9.34 13.85
C THR A 21 4.78 8.19 12.88
N GLY A 22 5.87 8.25 12.12
CA GLY A 22 6.20 7.32 11.06
C GLY A 22 5.45 7.61 9.75
N ASP A 23 4.84 8.77 9.66
CA ASP A 23 4.23 9.29 8.44
C ASP A 23 5.23 10.19 7.70
N ILE A 24 5.12 10.22 6.37
CA ILE A 24 5.82 11.14 5.48
C ILE A 24 4.78 12.11 4.96
N GLY A 25 5.13 13.37 4.96
CA GLY A 25 4.25 14.42 4.44
C GLY A 25 5.04 15.64 4.05
N SER A 26 4.37 16.55 3.38
CA SER A 26 4.85 17.85 3.00
C SER A 26 3.95 18.95 3.61
N MET A 27 4.46 20.14 3.69
CA MET A 27 3.69 21.32 4.14
C MET A 27 3.91 22.43 3.14
N ASP A 28 2.83 23.07 2.71
CA ASP A 28 2.90 24.23 1.83
C ASP A 28 3.17 25.54 2.59
N GLU A 29 3.29 26.64 1.84
CA GLU A 29 3.59 27.97 2.39
C GLU A 29 2.46 28.50 3.29
N ASP A 30 1.22 28.04 3.10
CA ASP A 30 0.05 28.41 3.90
C ASP A 30 -0.09 27.55 5.17
N GLY A 31 0.79 26.54 5.36
CA GLY A 31 0.82 25.67 6.52
C GLY A 31 -0.11 24.45 6.43
N PHE A 32 -0.67 24.13 5.27
CA PHE A 32 -1.42 22.89 5.07
C PHE A 32 -0.48 21.71 5.01
N VAL A 33 -0.83 20.64 5.72
CA VAL A 33 -0.05 19.41 5.78
C VAL A 33 -0.68 18.36 4.89
N TYR A 34 0.11 17.84 3.96
CA TYR A 34 -0.25 16.74 3.05
C TYR A 34 0.44 15.46 3.51
N LEU A 35 -0.33 14.40 3.74
CA LEU A 35 0.20 13.10 4.13
C LEU A 35 0.40 12.22 2.90
N ASP A 36 1.66 11.94 2.57
CA ASP A 36 2.02 11.21 1.36
C ASP A 36 2.08 9.70 1.59
N ALA A 37 2.69 9.26 2.69
CA ALA A 37 2.91 7.83 2.94
C ALA A 37 3.17 7.50 4.42
N ARG A 38 3.18 6.20 4.71
CA ARG A 38 3.71 5.60 5.94
C ARG A 38 5.06 4.94 5.70
N ILE A 39 6.08 5.30 6.47
CA ILE A 39 7.45 4.77 6.34
C ILE A 39 7.46 3.24 6.36
N LYS A 40 6.71 2.62 7.28
CA LYS A 40 6.65 1.16 7.44
C LYS A 40 5.93 0.43 6.30
N ARG A 41 5.21 1.15 5.44
CA ARG A 41 4.49 0.60 4.28
C ARG A 41 5.25 0.76 2.96
N ILE A 42 6.37 1.49 2.96
CA ILE A 42 7.17 1.67 1.75
C ILE A 42 7.68 0.32 1.27
N ILE A 43 7.41 0.01 0.02
CA ILE A 43 7.91 -1.18 -0.65
C ILE A 43 9.23 -0.79 -1.32
N ILE A 44 10.32 -1.44 -0.94
CA ILE A 44 11.65 -1.19 -1.49
C ILE A 44 11.96 -2.28 -2.50
N ARG A 45 12.14 -1.89 -3.76
CA ARG A 45 12.52 -2.77 -4.84
C ARG A 45 14.03 -3.10 -4.79
N HIS A 46 14.44 -4.16 -5.48
CA HIS A 46 15.86 -4.57 -5.56
C HIS A 46 16.77 -3.49 -6.15
N ASP A 47 16.25 -2.64 -7.03
CA ASP A 47 16.94 -1.53 -7.66
C ASP A 47 16.98 -0.24 -6.81
N GLY A 48 16.46 -0.32 -5.57
CA GLY A 48 16.43 0.78 -4.62
C GLY A 48 15.26 1.75 -4.78
N PHE A 49 14.42 1.59 -5.80
CA PHE A 49 13.22 2.40 -5.95
C PHE A 49 12.26 2.15 -4.79
N LYS A 50 11.69 3.25 -4.29
CA LYS A 50 10.68 3.25 -3.24
C LYS A 50 9.29 3.37 -3.86
N VAL A 51 8.47 2.34 -3.66
CA VAL A 51 7.07 2.34 -4.08
C VAL A 51 6.20 2.67 -2.88
N PHE A 52 5.38 3.69 -3.01
CA PHE A 52 4.42 4.11 -1.99
C PHE A 52 3.06 3.45 -2.29
N PRO A 53 2.57 2.55 -1.44
CA PRO A 53 1.28 1.86 -1.65
C PRO A 53 0.12 2.80 -1.94
N SER A 54 0.07 3.96 -1.28
CA SER A 54 -0.96 4.97 -1.47
C SER A 54 -1.10 5.46 -2.92
N MET A 55 0.00 5.55 -3.67
CA MET A 55 -0.06 5.94 -5.09
C MET A 55 -0.90 4.96 -5.90
N ILE A 56 -0.67 3.66 -5.68
CA ILE A 56 -1.39 2.60 -6.38
C ILE A 56 -2.83 2.50 -5.87
N GLU A 57 -3.02 2.57 -4.55
CA GLU A 57 -4.34 2.51 -3.90
C GLU A 57 -5.25 3.63 -4.42
N ASN A 58 -4.73 4.85 -4.57
CA ASN A 58 -5.48 6.00 -5.10
C ASN A 58 -5.94 5.77 -6.55
N VAL A 59 -5.09 5.20 -7.40
CA VAL A 59 -5.45 4.90 -8.79
C VAL A 59 -6.50 3.79 -8.86
N ILE A 60 -6.28 2.69 -8.14
CA ILE A 60 -7.18 1.53 -8.15
C ILE A 60 -8.57 1.86 -7.58
N SER A 61 -8.62 2.73 -6.57
CA SER A 61 -9.88 3.17 -5.94
C SER A 61 -10.79 3.97 -6.87
N GLN A 62 -10.29 4.46 -8.01
CA GLN A 62 -11.10 5.16 -9.01
C GLN A 62 -11.96 4.20 -9.84
N HIS A 63 -11.65 2.91 -9.81
CA HIS A 63 -12.38 1.92 -10.60
C HIS A 63 -13.73 1.59 -9.94
N PRO A 64 -14.87 1.71 -10.65
CA PRO A 64 -16.21 1.64 -10.07
C PRO A 64 -16.54 0.27 -9.44
N ALA A 65 -15.88 -0.81 -9.86
CA ALA A 65 -16.09 -2.14 -9.28
C ALA A 65 -15.26 -2.38 -8.01
N VAL A 66 -14.41 -1.43 -7.57
CA VAL A 66 -13.57 -1.58 -6.40
C VAL A 66 -14.21 -0.89 -5.21
N HIS A 67 -14.58 -1.69 -4.20
CA HIS A 67 -15.06 -1.17 -2.92
C HIS A 67 -13.92 -0.78 -1.99
N GLN A 68 -12.91 -1.67 -1.88
CA GLN A 68 -11.71 -1.44 -1.08
C GLN A 68 -10.50 -2.07 -1.78
N CYS A 69 -9.35 -1.45 -1.63
CA CYS A 69 -8.09 -2.04 -2.05
C CYS A 69 -7.01 -1.83 -0.99
N SER A 70 -6.00 -2.68 -1.04
CA SER A 70 -4.80 -2.56 -0.22
C SER A 70 -3.61 -3.08 -0.99
N VAL A 71 -2.53 -2.33 -0.98
CA VAL A 71 -1.27 -2.69 -1.64
C VAL A 71 -0.23 -3.07 -0.58
N VAL A 72 0.36 -4.23 -0.75
CA VAL A 72 1.42 -4.75 0.13
C VAL A 72 2.60 -5.22 -0.69
N GLY A 73 3.75 -5.38 -0.06
CA GLY A 73 4.92 -5.91 -0.74
C GLY A 73 4.89 -7.44 -0.79
N CYS A 74 5.11 -8.02 -1.95
CA CYS A 74 5.42 -9.44 -2.11
C CYS A 74 6.91 -9.64 -2.41
N THR A 75 7.39 -10.87 -2.28
CA THR A 75 8.77 -11.24 -2.59
C THR A 75 9.03 -11.09 -4.09
N ASP A 76 10.15 -10.49 -4.46
CA ASP A 76 10.62 -10.50 -5.84
C ASP A 76 11.24 -11.88 -6.13
N LYS A 77 10.71 -12.59 -7.12
CA LYS A 77 11.19 -13.96 -7.47
C LYS A 77 12.57 -13.94 -8.11
N ASP A 78 12.88 -12.85 -8.78
CA ASP A 78 14.13 -12.71 -9.52
C ASP A 78 15.25 -12.09 -8.67
N HIS A 79 14.87 -11.43 -7.53
CA HIS A 79 15.82 -10.70 -6.70
C HIS A 79 15.54 -10.90 -5.21
N VAL A 80 16.43 -11.62 -4.53
CA VAL A 80 16.29 -12.04 -3.11
C VAL A 80 16.03 -10.88 -2.14
N GLN A 81 16.53 -9.69 -2.42
CA GLN A 81 16.39 -8.51 -1.54
C GLN A 81 15.27 -7.55 -1.95
N GLY A 82 14.60 -7.83 -3.07
CA GLY A 82 13.56 -6.95 -3.62
C GLY A 82 12.17 -7.33 -3.13
N ARG A 83 11.31 -6.31 -3.04
CA ARG A 83 9.87 -6.50 -2.88
C ARG A 83 9.14 -5.78 -4.02
N LEU A 84 8.01 -6.35 -4.44
CA LEU A 84 7.19 -5.83 -5.53
C LEU A 84 5.78 -5.53 -5.02
N PRO A 85 5.08 -4.53 -5.57
CA PRO A 85 3.73 -4.19 -5.14
C PRO A 85 2.72 -5.23 -5.61
N PHE A 86 1.90 -5.70 -4.68
CA PHE A 86 0.81 -6.65 -4.91
C PHE A 86 -0.49 -6.10 -4.33
N VAL A 87 -1.60 -6.28 -5.05
CA VAL A 87 -2.88 -5.65 -4.73
C VAL A 87 -3.91 -6.66 -4.25
N TYR A 88 -4.51 -6.40 -3.09
CA TYR A 88 -5.73 -7.02 -2.64
C TYR A 88 -6.94 -6.14 -2.96
N ILE A 89 -8.02 -6.75 -3.41
CA ILE A 89 -9.23 -6.05 -3.86
C ILE A 89 -10.45 -6.68 -3.21
N VAL A 90 -11.30 -5.86 -2.64
CA VAL A 90 -12.68 -6.19 -2.30
C VAL A 90 -13.56 -5.52 -3.35
N LEU A 91 -14.37 -6.31 -4.06
CA LEU A 91 -15.28 -5.77 -5.05
C LEU A 91 -16.48 -5.09 -4.37
N ASP A 92 -17.03 -4.11 -5.05
CA ASP A 92 -18.33 -3.56 -4.70
C ASP A 92 -19.38 -4.66 -4.75
N PRO A 93 -20.30 -4.77 -3.76
CA PRO A 93 -21.29 -5.84 -3.70
C PRO A 93 -22.19 -5.93 -4.93
N GLU A 94 -22.57 -4.79 -5.52
CA GLU A 94 -23.41 -4.75 -6.71
C GLU A 94 -22.61 -5.19 -7.95
N ALA A 95 -21.36 -4.71 -8.06
CA ALA A 95 -20.47 -5.09 -9.14
C ALA A 95 -20.07 -6.57 -9.06
N ALA A 96 -19.86 -7.12 -7.88
CA ALA A 96 -19.42 -8.51 -7.66
C ALA A 96 -20.34 -9.55 -8.30
N VAL A 97 -21.63 -9.23 -8.46
CA VAL A 97 -22.64 -10.12 -9.07
C VAL A 97 -22.51 -10.21 -10.60
N SER A 98 -22.07 -9.11 -11.24
CA SER A 98 -22.14 -8.98 -12.70
C SER A 98 -20.78 -8.95 -13.39
N VAL A 99 -19.70 -8.56 -12.70
CA VAL A 99 -18.38 -8.39 -13.32
C VAL A 99 -17.58 -9.68 -13.34
N LYS A 100 -16.82 -9.85 -14.42
CA LYS A 100 -15.81 -10.91 -14.50
C LYS A 100 -14.50 -10.41 -13.88
N LYS A 101 -14.04 -11.02 -12.81
CA LYS A 101 -12.76 -10.66 -12.12
C LYS A 101 -11.60 -10.46 -13.10
N ARG A 102 -11.51 -11.30 -14.13
CA ARG A 102 -10.46 -11.17 -15.18
C ARG A 102 -10.56 -9.86 -15.96
N GLN A 103 -11.77 -9.38 -16.23
CA GLN A 103 -12.00 -8.13 -16.92
C GLN A 103 -11.59 -6.95 -16.03
N VAL A 104 -11.97 -6.97 -14.76
CA VAL A 104 -11.58 -5.95 -13.78
C VAL A 104 -10.05 -5.85 -13.67
N VAL A 105 -9.34 -6.98 -13.60
CA VAL A 105 -7.86 -6.97 -13.58
C VAL A 105 -7.27 -6.34 -14.83
N LYS A 106 -7.86 -6.61 -16.01
CA LYS A 106 -7.39 -6.00 -17.28
C LYS A 106 -7.56 -4.49 -17.24
N GLU A 107 -8.71 -4.00 -16.79
CA GLU A 107 -9.03 -2.58 -16.68
C GLU A 107 -8.13 -1.88 -15.65
N LEU A 108 -7.90 -2.51 -14.50
CA LEU A 108 -6.98 -1.99 -13.47
C LEU A 108 -5.54 -1.93 -13.95
N ARG A 109 -5.07 -2.93 -14.71
CA ARG A 109 -3.74 -2.90 -15.31
C ARG A 109 -3.58 -1.75 -16.30
N GLN A 110 -4.61 -1.52 -17.12
CA GLN A 110 -4.61 -0.41 -18.05
C GLN A 110 -4.59 0.93 -17.32
N LEU A 111 -5.44 1.10 -16.31
CA LEU A 111 -5.50 2.30 -15.49
C LEU A 111 -4.16 2.57 -14.79
N CYS A 112 -3.54 1.54 -14.21
CA CYS A 112 -2.21 1.68 -13.61
C CYS A 112 -1.13 2.03 -14.64
N ALA A 113 -1.21 1.50 -15.87
CA ALA A 113 -0.25 1.80 -16.93
C ALA A 113 -0.36 3.25 -17.45
N GLU A 114 -1.56 3.82 -17.40
CA GLU A 114 -1.83 5.20 -17.81
C GLU A 114 -1.42 6.23 -16.73
N GLU A 115 -1.63 5.89 -15.45
CA GLU A 115 -1.51 6.84 -14.34
C GLU A 115 -0.21 6.68 -13.52
N LEU A 116 0.47 5.54 -13.60
CA LEU A 116 1.62 5.22 -12.75
C LEU A 116 2.89 4.93 -13.57
N PRO A 117 4.06 5.36 -13.08
CA PRO A 117 5.33 4.95 -13.64
C PRO A 117 5.50 3.42 -13.64
N GLU A 118 6.23 2.89 -14.61
CA GLU A 118 6.41 1.44 -14.79
C GLU A 118 6.93 0.73 -13.52
N TYR A 119 7.87 1.34 -12.81
CA TYR A 119 8.44 0.75 -11.58
C TYR A 119 7.47 0.66 -10.40
N VAL A 120 6.32 1.36 -10.47
CA VAL A 120 5.28 1.36 -9.43
C VAL A 120 4.18 0.34 -9.72
N GLN A 121 4.09 -0.16 -10.95
CA GLN A 121 2.98 -1.02 -11.37
C GLN A 121 2.91 -2.33 -10.58
N PRO A 122 1.71 -2.77 -10.17
CA PRO A 122 1.52 -4.01 -9.43
C PRO A 122 1.86 -5.25 -10.26
N VAL A 123 2.52 -6.21 -9.64
CA VAL A 123 2.84 -7.51 -10.27
C VAL A 123 1.66 -8.48 -10.23
N GLY A 124 0.73 -8.30 -9.29
CA GLY A 124 -0.41 -9.21 -9.13
C GLY A 124 -1.61 -8.57 -8.43
N TYR A 125 -2.76 -9.22 -8.60
CA TYR A 125 -4.06 -8.79 -8.06
C TYR A 125 -4.80 -10.00 -7.50
N LYS A 126 -5.31 -9.88 -6.27
CA LYS A 126 -6.08 -10.93 -5.60
C LYS A 126 -7.39 -10.37 -5.05
N PHE A 127 -8.49 -11.02 -5.41
CA PHE A 127 -9.81 -10.67 -4.88
C PHE A 127 -10.07 -11.44 -3.59
N ILE A 128 -10.50 -10.73 -2.59
CA ILE A 128 -10.89 -11.25 -1.27
C ILE A 128 -12.28 -10.73 -0.89
N ASP A 129 -12.97 -11.43 -0.01
CA ASP A 129 -14.33 -11.05 0.41
C ASP A 129 -14.33 -9.87 1.39
N SER A 130 -13.29 -9.76 2.22
CA SER A 130 -13.12 -8.65 3.17
C SER A 130 -11.64 -8.46 3.52
N MET A 131 -11.26 -7.21 3.82
CA MET A 131 -9.92 -6.92 4.31
C MET A 131 -9.74 -7.46 5.73
N PRO A 132 -8.62 -8.15 6.05
CA PRO A 132 -8.33 -8.54 7.41
C PRO A 132 -8.10 -7.30 8.28
N MET A 133 -8.66 -7.32 9.47
CA MET A 133 -8.62 -6.20 10.40
C MET A 133 -7.82 -6.54 11.65
N THR A 134 -7.07 -5.56 12.13
CA THR A 134 -6.44 -5.62 13.46
C THR A 134 -7.49 -5.44 14.56
N PRO A 135 -7.20 -5.81 15.82
CA PRO A 135 -8.12 -5.58 16.95
C PRO A 135 -8.51 -4.11 17.17
N VAL A 136 -7.73 -3.17 16.64
CA VAL A 136 -7.99 -1.73 16.73
C VAL A 136 -8.69 -1.14 15.49
N GLY A 137 -9.25 -2.00 14.63
CA GLY A 137 -10.07 -1.59 13.48
C GLY A 137 -9.28 -1.02 12.30
N LYS A 138 -7.99 -1.37 12.13
CA LYS A 138 -7.17 -1.00 10.96
C LYS A 138 -6.91 -2.24 10.10
N PHE A 139 -6.63 -2.05 8.81
CA PHE A 139 -6.21 -3.15 7.94
C PHE A 139 -4.96 -3.84 8.48
N ASP A 140 -4.99 -5.16 8.51
CA ASP A 140 -3.86 -5.99 8.91
C ASP A 140 -2.98 -6.29 7.68
N TYR A 141 -2.12 -5.33 7.34
CA TYR A 141 -1.20 -5.45 6.20
C TYR A 141 -0.23 -6.62 6.34
N ARG A 142 0.15 -6.96 7.58
CA ARG A 142 1.06 -8.07 7.85
C ARG A 142 0.41 -9.40 7.47
N LYS A 143 -0.85 -9.58 7.84
CA LYS A 143 -1.61 -10.77 7.46
C LYS A 143 -1.75 -10.88 5.94
N LEU A 144 -2.02 -9.77 5.24
CA LEU A 144 -2.07 -9.74 3.78
C LEU A 144 -0.72 -10.14 3.14
N GLU A 145 0.40 -9.67 3.70
CA GLU A 145 1.74 -10.05 3.22
C GLU A 145 2.05 -11.54 3.44
N GLU A 146 1.64 -12.11 4.58
CA GLU A 146 1.84 -13.52 4.93
C GLU A 146 0.99 -14.47 4.05
N GLU A 147 -0.15 -14.01 3.55
CA GLU A 147 -1.06 -14.78 2.70
C GLU A 147 -0.65 -14.84 1.22
N ILE A 148 0.35 -14.05 0.80
CA ILE A 148 0.81 -14.06 -0.60
C ILE A 148 1.69 -15.28 -0.83
N THR A 149 1.32 -16.07 -1.83
CA THR A 149 2.10 -17.21 -2.28
C THR A 149 2.74 -16.95 -3.63
N SER A 150 3.79 -17.72 -3.97
CA SER A 150 4.45 -17.65 -5.27
C SER A 150 3.54 -18.00 -6.47
N ARG A 151 2.29 -18.44 -6.23
CA ARG A 151 1.30 -18.73 -7.26
C ARG A 151 0.38 -17.54 -7.57
N ASP A 152 0.40 -16.50 -6.73
CA ASP A 152 -0.50 -15.35 -6.84
C ASP A 152 -0.02 -14.31 -7.88
N TYR A 153 1.26 -14.42 -8.35
CA TYR A 153 1.86 -13.50 -9.34
C TYR A 153 2.96 -14.16 -10.19
#